data_f29009f838f777c927f7375db5827998
#
_entry.id   f29009f838f777c927f7375db5827998
#
_cell.length_a   1.000
_cell.length_b   1.000
_cell.length_c   1.000
_cell.angle_alpha   90.00
_cell.angle_beta   90.00
_cell.angle_gamma   90.00
#
_symmetry.space_group_name_H-M   'P 1'
#
loop_
_entity.id
_entity.type
_entity.pdbx_description
1 polymer ?
#
loop_
_entity_poly.entity_id
_entity_poly.type
_entity_poly.pdbx_seq_one_letter_code
_entity_poly.pdbx_strand_id
1 'polypeptide(L)'
;MGYSQEVVRKARARLAQAKEDRESENRQHLAEAYDRVPRLRQIDMLLRRTMAMAAQAVFASGGDVQAAMAEAKQQNQALQQERAWLIDTNFEEGFLDETPICDRCGGTGYMGSQMCECLAELCRQEQKKELTLLSGGKENFSQFRLDYYPDRVDPKLGVSPRAIMERNLRTCRTYTTTFSQNSGNLLFIGGTGLGKTFLSACIARSVADKGFSVIYETATHLFTKLEQAKFNPTEESRYEAAKFGACDLLIVDDLGTEMPGQFVTAALYSLVNDRLLEGKPMLISTNLNVDELSRRYSPQIASRLHGSFSRLTFVGEDIRVMKNRGL
;
A
#
# COMPACT_ATOMS: atom_id res chain seq x y z
N MET A 1 6.51 -4.66 -5.06
CA MET A 1 5.45 -3.72 -4.63
C MET A 1 6.11 -2.58 -3.88
N GLY A 2 5.88 -1.33 -4.32
CA GLY A 2 6.60 -0.15 -3.83
C GLY A 2 5.81 0.64 -2.77
N TYR A 3 5.37 -0.01 -1.69
CA TYR A 3 4.81 0.72 -0.55
C TYR A 3 5.89 1.52 0.19
N SER A 4 5.50 2.61 0.86
CA SER A 4 6.42 3.36 1.73
C SER A 4 6.85 2.50 2.92
N GLN A 5 8.05 2.78 3.47
CA GLN A 5 8.56 2.06 4.64
C GLN A 5 7.60 2.21 5.84
N GLU A 6 7.02 3.40 6.00
CA GLU A 6 6.06 3.69 7.04
C GLU A 6 4.78 2.85 6.91
N VAL A 7 4.24 2.72 5.69
CA VAL A 7 3.10 1.83 5.40
C VAL A 7 3.43 0.39 5.75
N VAL A 8 4.59 -0.11 5.28
CA VAL A 8 4.99 -1.49 5.57
C VAL A 8 5.23 -1.71 7.06
N ARG A 9 5.86 -0.75 7.74
CA ARG A 9 6.09 -0.80 9.19
C ARG A 9 4.78 -0.88 9.97
N LYS A 10 3.81 -0.02 9.66
CA LYS A 10 2.47 -0.02 10.29
C LYS A 10 1.71 -1.30 10.01
N ALA A 11 1.72 -1.78 8.76
CA ALA A 11 1.08 -3.03 8.37
C ALA A 11 1.68 -4.24 9.10
N ARG A 12 3.01 -4.31 9.21
CA ARG A 12 3.70 -5.38 9.99
C ARG A 12 3.36 -5.33 11.47
N ALA A 13 3.33 -4.14 12.07
CA ALA A 13 2.93 -3.97 13.47
C ALA A 13 1.49 -4.47 13.71
N ARG A 14 0.56 -4.15 12.82
CA ARG A 14 -0.83 -4.66 12.90
C ARG A 14 -0.90 -6.18 12.73
N LEU A 15 -0.12 -6.74 11.81
CA LEU A 15 -0.07 -8.19 11.62
C LEU A 15 0.49 -8.91 12.85
N ALA A 16 1.55 -8.35 13.45
CA ALA A 16 2.13 -8.88 14.69
C ALA A 16 1.13 -8.80 15.85
N GLN A 17 0.42 -7.68 15.99
CA GLN A 17 -0.61 -7.53 17.02
C GLN A 17 -1.74 -8.55 16.84
N ALA A 18 -2.26 -8.71 15.63
CA ALA A 18 -3.30 -9.69 15.34
C ALA A 18 -2.85 -11.14 15.66
N LYS A 19 -1.56 -11.43 15.45
CA LYS A 19 -0.97 -12.72 15.82
C LYS A 19 -0.92 -12.91 17.33
N GLU A 20 -0.47 -11.90 18.07
CA GLU A 20 -0.41 -11.92 19.54
C GLU A 20 -1.81 -12.04 20.15
N ASP A 21 -2.80 -11.32 19.62
CA ASP A 21 -4.20 -11.38 20.05
C ASP A 21 -4.74 -12.80 19.86
N ARG A 22 -4.52 -13.42 18.69
CA ARG A 22 -4.95 -14.80 18.41
C ARG A 22 -4.26 -15.82 19.32
N GLU A 23 -2.96 -15.68 19.56
CA GLU A 23 -2.22 -16.55 20.48
C GLU A 23 -2.73 -16.38 21.93
N SER A 24 -3.13 -15.16 22.29
CA SER A 24 -3.74 -14.87 23.61
C SER A 24 -5.11 -15.54 23.74
N GLU A 25 -5.97 -15.43 22.73
CA GLU A 25 -7.27 -16.12 22.67
C GLU A 25 -7.09 -17.63 22.79
N ASN A 26 -6.20 -18.23 22.02
CA ASN A 26 -5.92 -19.66 22.08
C ASN A 26 -5.45 -20.10 23.48
N ARG A 27 -4.61 -19.30 24.15
CA ARG A 27 -4.19 -19.59 25.53
C ARG A 27 -5.36 -19.49 26.51
N GLN A 28 -6.27 -18.53 26.34
CA GLN A 28 -7.47 -18.40 27.16
C GLN A 28 -8.42 -19.58 26.97
N HIS A 29 -8.71 -19.97 25.74
CA HIS A 29 -9.53 -21.15 25.43
C HIS A 29 -8.92 -22.43 26.03
N LEU A 30 -7.61 -22.59 25.94
CA LEU A 30 -6.93 -23.75 26.53
C LEU A 30 -7.01 -23.74 28.07
N ALA A 31 -6.86 -22.57 28.69
CA ALA A 31 -7.01 -22.43 30.16
C ALA A 31 -8.45 -22.78 30.60
N GLU A 32 -9.43 -22.23 29.90
CA GLU A 32 -10.85 -22.55 30.16
C GLU A 32 -11.14 -24.05 29.98
N ALA A 33 -10.56 -24.66 28.93
CA ALA A 33 -10.71 -26.11 28.71
C ALA A 33 -10.10 -26.93 29.86
N TYR A 34 -8.96 -26.52 30.40
CA TYR A 34 -8.35 -27.20 31.54
C TYR A 34 -9.13 -27.03 32.84
N ASP A 35 -9.74 -25.87 33.04
CA ASP A 35 -10.59 -25.63 34.22
C ASP A 35 -11.91 -26.45 34.15
N ARG A 36 -12.51 -26.51 32.96
CA ARG A 36 -13.77 -27.25 32.73
C ARG A 36 -13.57 -28.78 32.73
N VAL A 37 -12.45 -29.23 32.12
CA VAL A 37 -12.10 -30.66 32.00
C VAL A 37 -10.67 -30.90 32.44
N PRO A 38 -10.37 -31.01 33.75
CA PRO A 38 -9.00 -31.14 34.28
C PRO A 38 -8.20 -32.32 33.70
N ARG A 39 -8.90 -33.33 33.21
CA ARG A 39 -8.30 -34.49 32.56
C ARG A 39 -7.51 -34.09 31.27
N LEU A 40 -7.97 -33.09 30.53
CA LEU A 40 -7.23 -32.55 29.35
C LEU A 40 -5.84 -32.07 29.72
N ARG A 41 -5.71 -31.35 30.83
CA ARG A 41 -4.41 -30.88 31.32
C ARG A 41 -3.48 -32.04 31.66
N GLN A 42 -4.02 -33.11 32.27
CA GLN A 42 -3.21 -34.30 32.58
C GLN A 42 -2.73 -35.00 31.32
N ILE A 43 -3.62 -35.15 30.34
CA ILE A 43 -3.28 -35.76 29.04
C ILE A 43 -2.18 -34.94 28.32
N ASP A 44 -2.32 -33.62 28.22
CA ASP A 44 -1.34 -32.77 27.58
C ASP A 44 0.02 -32.80 28.29
N MET A 45 0.05 -32.93 29.61
CA MET A 45 1.29 -33.16 30.36
C MET A 45 1.92 -34.52 30.07
N LEU A 46 1.09 -35.58 29.99
CA LEU A 46 1.57 -36.92 29.64
C LEU A 46 2.13 -37.00 28.23
N LEU A 47 1.44 -36.39 27.25
CA LEU A 47 1.89 -36.30 25.87
C LEU A 47 3.24 -35.59 25.74
N ARG A 48 3.41 -34.47 26.45
CA ARG A 48 4.71 -33.75 26.48
C ARG A 48 5.82 -34.60 27.12
N ARG A 49 5.51 -35.34 28.18
CA ARG A 49 6.48 -36.20 28.88
C ARG A 49 6.89 -37.39 28.04
N THR A 50 5.97 -38.06 27.35
CA THR A 50 6.27 -39.19 26.47
C THR A 50 7.13 -38.77 25.27
N MET A 51 6.91 -37.58 24.70
CA MET A 51 7.76 -37.02 23.65
C MET A 51 9.19 -36.74 24.16
N ALA A 52 9.33 -36.18 25.36
CA ALA A 52 10.66 -35.93 25.96
C ALA A 52 11.41 -37.23 26.27
N MET A 53 10.71 -38.25 26.80
CA MET A 53 11.29 -39.56 27.10
C MET A 53 11.68 -40.30 25.82
N ALA A 54 10.90 -40.27 24.76
CA ALA A 54 11.22 -40.86 23.47
C ALA A 54 12.49 -40.20 22.86
N ALA A 55 12.63 -38.90 22.95
CA ALA A 55 13.84 -38.18 22.53
C ALA A 55 15.08 -38.60 23.37
N GLN A 56 14.94 -38.73 24.69
CA GLN A 56 16.04 -39.18 25.58
C GLN A 56 16.42 -40.65 25.33
N ALA A 57 15.47 -41.54 25.08
CA ALA A 57 15.72 -42.95 24.78
C ALA A 57 16.54 -43.12 23.50
N VAL A 58 16.35 -42.29 22.49
CA VAL A 58 17.20 -42.27 21.27
C VAL A 58 18.66 -41.92 21.57
N PHE A 59 18.94 -41.12 22.59
CA PHE A 59 20.28 -40.68 22.96
C PHE A 59 20.97 -41.60 24.00
N ALA A 60 20.20 -42.40 24.77
CA ALA A 60 20.76 -43.09 25.96
C ALA A 60 20.95 -44.58 25.81
N SER A 61 20.52 -45.25 24.73
CA SER A 61 20.40 -46.72 24.82
C SER A 61 21.18 -47.55 23.82
N GLY A 62 21.88 -48.56 24.38
CA GLY A 62 22.17 -49.83 23.77
C GLY A 62 21.02 -50.88 23.86
N GLY A 63 19.75 -50.47 24.03
CA GLY A 63 18.57 -51.34 24.08
C GLY A 63 17.74 -51.30 22.80
N ASP A 64 16.69 -52.13 22.70
CA ASP A 64 15.79 -52.19 21.55
C ASP A 64 14.94 -50.88 21.45
N VAL A 65 15.52 -49.88 20.80
CA VAL A 65 14.93 -48.58 20.56
C VAL A 65 13.61 -48.71 19.80
N GLN A 66 13.43 -49.71 18.94
CA GLN A 66 12.23 -49.93 18.13
C GLN A 66 11.04 -50.36 18.99
N ALA A 67 11.23 -51.27 19.94
CA ALA A 67 10.19 -51.71 20.85
C ALA A 67 9.71 -50.55 21.76
N ALA A 68 10.66 -49.82 22.37
CA ALA A 68 10.34 -48.68 23.22
C ALA A 68 9.60 -47.52 22.45
N MET A 69 10.01 -47.27 21.22
CA MET A 69 9.30 -46.29 20.35
C MET A 69 7.88 -46.76 19.96
N ALA A 70 7.70 -48.08 19.71
CA ALA A 70 6.38 -48.63 19.37
C ALA A 70 5.41 -48.50 20.55
N GLU A 71 5.86 -48.82 21.77
CA GLU A 71 5.03 -48.68 22.99
C GLU A 71 4.68 -47.20 23.28
N ALA A 72 5.65 -46.31 23.20
CA ALA A 72 5.41 -44.89 23.35
C ALA A 72 4.44 -44.30 22.30
N LYS A 73 4.53 -44.81 21.05
CA LYS A 73 3.59 -44.44 19.98
C LYS A 73 2.18 -44.95 20.27
N GLN A 74 2.01 -46.15 20.75
CA GLN A 74 0.69 -46.71 21.10
C GLN A 74 0.06 -45.94 22.26
N GLN A 75 0.82 -45.64 23.33
CA GLN A 75 0.38 -44.84 24.46
C GLN A 75 -0.04 -43.43 24.03
N ASN A 76 0.76 -42.78 23.18
CA ASN A 76 0.42 -41.47 22.63
C ASN A 76 -0.83 -41.47 21.77
N GLN A 77 -1.05 -42.51 20.98
CA GLN A 77 -2.28 -42.64 20.19
C GLN A 77 -3.52 -42.78 21.07
N ALA A 78 -3.45 -43.57 22.13
CA ALA A 78 -4.57 -43.73 23.09
C ALA A 78 -4.88 -42.38 23.78
N LEU A 79 -3.85 -41.67 24.25
CA LEU A 79 -4.00 -40.34 24.88
C LEU A 79 -4.57 -39.31 23.90
N GLN A 80 -4.13 -39.31 22.64
CA GLN A 80 -4.68 -38.42 21.61
C GLN A 80 -6.16 -38.74 21.31
N GLN A 81 -6.55 -39.98 21.25
CA GLN A 81 -7.95 -40.38 21.07
C GLN A 81 -8.81 -39.94 22.25
N GLU A 82 -8.34 -40.17 23.51
CA GLU A 82 -9.03 -39.72 24.72
C GLU A 82 -9.16 -38.18 24.70
N ARG A 83 -8.13 -37.47 24.35
CA ARG A 83 -8.14 -36.01 24.24
C ARG A 83 -9.17 -35.51 23.22
N ALA A 84 -9.16 -36.09 22.01
CA ALA A 84 -10.12 -35.73 20.97
C ALA A 84 -11.56 -35.96 21.40
N TRP A 85 -11.84 -37.12 22.00
CA TRP A 85 -13.19 -37.45 22.54
C TRP A 85 -13.63 -36.46 23.62
N LEU A 86 -12.74 -36.10 24.56
CA LEU A 86 -13.05 -35.14 25.61
C LEU A 86 -13.36 -33.76 25.06
N ILE A 87 -12.66 -33.32 24.00
CA ILE A 87 -12.89 -32.03 23.33
C ILE A 87 -14.24 -32.06 22.63
N ASP A 88 -14.48 -33.06 21.79
CA ASP A 88 -15.73 -33.22 21.02
C ASP A 88 -16.98 -33.32 21.91
N THR A 89 -16.84 -33.94 23.07
CA THR A 89 -17.95 -34.12 24.01
C THR A 89 -18.27 -32.88 24.86
N ASN A 90 -17.27 -32.03 25.14
CA ASN A 90 -17.41 -30.94 26.11
C ASN A 90 -17.37 -29.54 25.52
N PHE A 91 -16.93 -29.38 24.27
CA PHE A 91 -16.73 -28.06 23.63
C PHE A 91 -17.37 -28.05 22.24
N GLU A 92 -17.66 -26.87 21.75
CA GLU A 92 -18.10 -26.65 20.36
C GLU A 92 -17.00 -26.95 19.37
N GLU A 93 -17.38 -27.35 18.15
CA GLU A 93 -16.43 -27.62 17.06
C GLU A 93 -15.51 -26.40 16.83
N GLY A 94 -14.20 -26.63 16.81
CA GLY A 94 -13.20 -25.60 16.60
C GLY A 94 -12.76 -24.79 17.82
N PHE A 95 -13.33 -25.04 19.03
CA PHE A 95 -13.01 -24.25 20.23
C PHE A 95 -11.52 -24.24 20.62
N LEU A 96 -10.79 -25.34 20.38
CA LEU A 96 -9.36 -25.47 20.62
C LEU A 96 -8.52 -25.52 19.36
N ASP A 97 -9.08 -25.15 18.20
CA ASP A 97 -8.34 -25.15 16.96
C ASP A 97 -7.36 -23.98 16.89
N GLU A 98 -6.09 -24.28 16.80
CA GLU A 98 -5.03 -23.30 16.59
C GLU A 98 -4.98 -22.89 15.11
N THR A 99 -5.98 -22.12 14.65
CA THR A 99 -5.97 -21.61 13.28
C THR A 99 -5.02 -20.42 13.15
N PRO A 100 -4.05 -20.46 12.21
CA PRO A 100 -3.16 -19.33 11.97
C PRO A 100 -3.96 -18.16 11.38
N ILE A 101 -3.51 -16.92 11.63
CA ILE A 101 -4.14 -15.71 11.04
C ILE A 101 -4.00 -15.65 9.51
N CYS A 102 -3.17 -16.48 8.92
CA CYS A 102 -3.03 -16.65 7.48
C CYS A 102 -2.50 -18.05 7.18
N ASP A 103 -3.28 -18.85 6.47
CA ASP A 103 -2.94 -20.23 6.11
C ASP A 103 -1.73 -20.32 5.17
N ARG A 104 -1.43 -19.25 4.39
CA ARG A 104 -0.34 -19.23 3.42
C ARG A 104 1.03 -18.97 4.07
N CYS A 105 1.10 -18.05 5.03
CA CYS A 105 2.37 -17.63 5.61
C CYS A 105 2.47 -17.85 7.12
N GLY A 106 1.47 -18.45 7.77
CA GLY A 106 1.43 -18.64 9.23
C GLY A 106 1.51 -17.33 10.02
N GLY A 107 1.11 -16.19 9.41
CA GLY A 107 1.16 -14.89 10.07
C GLY A 107 2.51 -14.18 9.98
N THR A 108 3.49 -14.67 9.19
CA THR A 108 4.78 -13.99 8.99
C THR A 108 4.68 -12.78 8.05
N GLY A 109 3.66 -12.74 7.20
CA GLY A 109 3.49 -11.73 6.16
C GLY A 109 4.33 -11.95 4.90
N TYR A 110 5.15 -13.02 4.86
CA TYR A 110 6.03 -13.32 3.74
C TYR A 110 6.03 -14.80 3.40
N MET A 111 6.24 -15.10 2.12
CA MET A 111 6.53 -16.43 1.57
C MET A 111 7.90 -16.35 0.90
N GLY A 112 8.95 -16.76 1.63
CA GLY A 112 10.33 -16.49 1.21
C GLY A 112 10.61 -14.99 1.11
N SER A 113 11.03 -14.50 -0.05
CA SER A 113 11.27 -13.08 -0.31
C SER A 113 10.03 -12.30 -0.79
N GLN A 114 8.91 -12.98 -1.05
CA GLN A 114 7.70 -12.34 -1.56
C GLN A 114 6.75 -11.98 -0.42
N MET A 115 6.16 -10.77 -0.51
CA MET A 115 5.12 -10.33 0.41
C MET A 115 3.87 -11.18 0.23
N CYS A 116 3.34 -11.72 1.34
CA CYS A 116 2.09 -12.45 1.34
C CYS A 116 0.89 -11.52 1.16
N GLU A 117 -0.19 -12.03 0.59
CA GLU A 117 -1.43 -11.25 0.36
C GLU A 117 -2.01 -10.66 1.65
N CYS A 118 -1.90 -11.36 2.79
CA CYS A 118 -2.36 -10.84 4.08
C CYS A 118 -1.64 -9.54 4.49
N LEU A 119 -0.32 -9.46 4.30
CA LEU A 119 0.45 -8.25 4.56
C LEU A 119 0.19 -7.19 3.49
N ALA A 120 0.05 -7.58 2.22
CA ALA A 120 -0.28 -6.66 1.13
C ALA A 120 -1.62 -5.97 1.37
N GLU A 121 -2.63 -6.70 1.87
CA GLU A 121 -3.94 -6.11 2.22
C GLU A 121 -3.81 -5.08 3.36
N LEU A 122 -3.05 -5.38 4.40
CA LEU A 122 -2.78 -4.43 5.46
C LEU A 122 -2.02 -3.19 4.96
N CYS A 123 -1.06 -3.38 4.04
CA CYS A 123 -0.38 -2.26 3.38
C CYS A 123 -1.35 -1.38 2.58
N ARG A 124 -2.29 -1.97 1.84
CA ARG A 124 -3.35 -1.22 1.13
C ARG A 124 -4.17 -0.37 2.09
N GLN A 125 -4.57 -0.94 3.23
CA GLN A 125 -5.35 -0.21 4.23
C GLN A 125 -4.57 0.94 4.87
N GLU A 126 -3.30 0.73 5.20
CA GLU A 126 -2.45 1.80 5.76
C GLU A 126 -2.16 2.88 4.72
N GLN A 127 -1.89 2.51 3.47
CA GLN A 127 -1.72 3.46 2.37
C GLN A 127 -2.97 4.35 2.17
N LYS A 128 -4.18 3.77 2.25
CA LYS A 128 -5.42 4.55 2.18
C LYS A 128 -5.50 5.60 3.29
N LYS A 129 -5.09 5.26 4.51
CA LYS A 129 -5.04 6.22 5.63
C LYS A 129 -4.06 7.36 5.34
N GLU A 130 -2.86 7.05 4.84
CA GLU A 130 -1.89 8.09 4.47
C GLU A 130 -2.42 9.04 3.39
N LEU A 131 -2.98 8.49 2.31
CA LEU A 131 -3.58 9.29 1.24
C LEU A 131 -4.75 10.16 1.76
N THR A 132 -5.50 9.66 2.74
CA THR A 132 -6.57 10.42 3.39
C THR A 132 -6.04 11.60 4.18
N LEU A 133 -4.92 11.45 4.88
CA LEU A 133 -4.30 12.52 5.66
C LEU A 133 -3.69 13.61 4.77
N LEU A 134 -3.09 13.25 3.63
CA LEU A 134 -2.43 14.18 2.71
C LEU A 134 -3.41 15.16 2.02
N SER A 135 -4.65 14.76 1.81
CA SER A 135 -5.62 15.54 1.02
C SER A 135 -6.90 15.93 1.78
N GLY A 136 -6.89 15.82 3.13
CA GLY A 136 -8.08 16.14 3.94
C GLY A 136 -9.22 15.13 3.87
N GLY A 137 -9.03 14.01 3.18
CA GLY A 137 -9.89 12.82 3.29
C GLY A 137 -11.22 12.84 2.54
N LYS A 138 -11.54 13.91 1.82
CA LYS A 138 -12.90 14.10 1.25
C LYS A 138 -12.96 14.04 -0.28
N GLU A 139 -11.82 14.11 -0.99
CA GLU A 139 -11.82 14.17 -2.45
C GLU A 139 -12.22 12.83 -3.04
N ASN A 140 -13.36 12.83 -3.71
CA ASN A 140 -13.79 11.78 -4.61
C ASN A 140 -14.42 12.39 -5.85
N PHE A 141 -14.53 11.63 -6.92
CA PHE A 141 -15.05 12.12 -8.20
C PHE A 141 -16.50 12.60 -8.14
N SER A 142 -17.32 12.16 -7.17
CA SER A 142 -18.70 12.63 -7.03
C SER A 142 -18.78 14.05 -6.45
N GLN A 143 -17.74 14.48 -5.75
CA GLN A 143 -17.66 15.81 -5.16
C GLN A 143 -17.01 16.85 -6.08
N PHE A 144 -16.55 16.45 -7.27
CA PHE A 144 -16.03 17.37 -8.26
C PHE A 144 -17.18 18.17 -8.89
N ARG A 145 -17.26 19.44 -8.56
CA ARG A 145 -18.35 20.32 -8.95
C ARG A 145 -18.04 21.06 -10.24
N LEU A 146 -18.77 20.71 -11.30
CA LEU A 146 -18.65 21.35 -12.62
C LEU A 146 -19.26 22.76 -12.67
N ASP A 147 -20.15 23.11 -11.75
CA ASP A 147 -20.79 24.41 -11.64
C ASP A 147 -19.82 25.56 -11.29
N TYR A 148 -18.65 25.26 -10.75
CA TYR A 148 -17.58 26.25 -10.60
C TYR A 148 -16.94 26.68 -11.93
N TYR A 149 -17.20 26.00 -13.02
CA TYR A 149 -16.63 26.34 -14.33
C TYR A 149 -17.71 27.00 -15.21
N PRO A 150 -17.41 28.18 -15.82
CA PRO A 150 -18.38 28.87 -16.69
C PRO A 150 -18.81 28.01 -17.86
N ASP A 151 -20.09 28.00 -18.18
CA ASP A 151 -20.68 27.29 -19.31
C ASP A 151 -20.71 28.11 -20.61
N ARG A 152 -20.41 29.41 -20.51
CA ARG A 152 -20.24 30.27 -21.66
C ARG A 152 -19.01 29.94 -22.45
N VAL A 153 -19.14 29.87 -23.78
CA VAL A 153 -17.98 29.67 -24.68
C VAL A 153 -16.95 30.77 -24.49
N ASP A 154 -15.74 30.37 -24.21
CA ASP A 154 -14.59 31.30 -24.16
C ASP A 154 -14.09 31.55 -25.58
N PRO A 155 -13.99 32.82 -26.03
CA PRO A 155 -13.58 33.17 -27.40
C PRO A 155 -12.17 32.66 -27.76
N LYS A 156 -11.29 32.51 -26.77
CA LYS A 156 -9.90 32.03 -26.98
C LYS A 156 -9.83 30.51 -27.08
N LEU A 157 -10.72 29.81 -26.38
CA LEU A 157 -10.75 28.34 -26.31
C LEU A 157 -11.67 27.72 -27.36
N GLY A 158 -12.64 28.50 -27.88
CA GLY A 158 -13.67 28.03 -28.79
C GLY A 158 -14.72 27.09 -28.19
N VAL A 159 -14.60 26.79 -26.90
CA VAL A 159 -15.50 25.94 -26.10
C VAL A 159 -15.65 26.49 -24.70
N SER A 160 -16.65 26.03 -23.93
CA SER A 160 -16.80 26.47 -22.54
C SER A 160 -15.76 25.80 -21.62
N PRO A 161 -15.27 26.50 -20.58
CA PRO A 161 -14.43 25.90 -19.55
C PRO A 161 -15.08 24.68 -18.93
N ARG A 162 -16.39 24.68 -18.68
CA ARG A 162 -17.14 23.54 -18.14
C ARG A 162 -17.04 22.31 -19.02
N ALA A 163 -17.20 22.43 -20.34
CA ALA A 163 -17.09 21.32 -21.27
C ALA A 163 -15.66 20.70 -21.28
N ILE A 164 -14.62 21.53 -21.16
CA ILE A 164 -13.22 21.04 -21.03
C ILE A 164 -13.07 20.26 -19.74
N MET A 165 -13.54 20.82 -18.61
CA MET A 165 -13.39 20.20 -17.31
C MET A 165 -14.24 18.93 -17.14
N GLU A 166 -15.40 18.87 -17.79
CA GLU A 166 -16.22 17.66 -17.87
C GLU A 166 -15.47 16.54 -18.62
N ARG A 167 -14.84 16.86 -19.74
CA ARG A 167 -14.00 15.91 -20.49
C ARG A 167 -12.83 15.46 -19.62
N ASN A 168 -12.14 16.36 -18.92
CA ASN A 168 -11.04 16.00 -18.02
C ASN A 168 -11.51 15.07 -16.90
N LEU A 169 -12.64 15.38 -16.25
CA LEU A 169 -13.25 14.52 -15.23
C LEU A 169 -13.54 13.11 -15.78
N ARG A 170 -14.15 13.03 -16.98
CA ARG A 170 -14.43 11.75 -17.63
C ARG A 170 -13.15 10.97 -17.91
N THR A 171 -12.13 11.65 -18.46
CA THR A 171 -10.81 11.02 -18.68
C THR A 171 -10.19 10.48 -17.40
N CYS A 172 -10.22 11.25 -16.29
CA CYS A 172 -9.70 10.81 -15.00
C CYS A 172 -10.47 9.59 -14.46
N ARG A 173 -11.81 9.57 -14.58
CA ARG A 173 -12.63 8.40 -14.20
C ARG A 173 -12.29 7.17 -15.03
N THR A 174 -12.22 7.33 -16.36
CA THR A 174 -11.83 6.23 -17.25
C THR A 174 -10.43 5.72 -16.92
N TYR A 175 -9.47 6.61 -16.72
CA TYR A 175 -8.10 6.24 -16.31
C TYR A 175 -8.10 5.37 -15.06
N THR A 176 -8.86 5.73 -14.03
CA THR A 176 -8.93 4.92 -12.81
C THR A 176 -9.66 3.60 -13.00
N THR A 177 -10.72 3.54 -13.83
CA THR A 177 -11.46 2.29 -14.08
C THR A 177 -10.64 1.26 -14.87
N THR A 178 -9.83 1.73 -15.82
CA THR A 178 -8.97 0.89 -16.67
C THR A 178 -7.53 0.78 -16.17
N PHE A 179 -7.21 1.33 -15.02
CA PHE A 179 -5.83 1.38 -14.51
C PHE A 179 -5.20 0.00 -14.39
N SER A 180 -4.00 -0.11 -14.92
CA SER A 180 -3.09 -1.25 -14.81
C SER A 180 -1.64 -0.74 -14.69
N GLN A 181 -0.69 -1.62 -14.42
CA GLN A 181 0.73 -1.27 -14.36
C GLN A 181 1.29 -0.73 -15.70
N ASN A 182 0.60 -0.97 -16.81
CA ASN A 182 0.96 -0.48 -18.15
C ASN A 182 0.10 0.72 -18.59
N SER A 183 -0.61 1.36 -17.68
CA SER A 183 -1.40 2.56 -17.99
C SER A 183 -0.49 3.71 -18.45
N GLY A 184 -1.01 4.58 -19.31
CA GLY A 184 -0.27 5.76 -19.79
C GLY A 184 -0.04 6.81 -18.70
N ASN A 185 0.80 7.79 -19.01
CA ASN A 185 1.10 8.90 -18.12
C ASN A 185 0.12 10.06 -18.32
N LEU A 186 -0.16 10.82 -17.26
CA LEU A 186 -1.02 12.01 -17.29
C LEU A 186 -0.24 13.26 -16.93
N LEU A 187 -0.45 14.33 -17.68
CA LEU A 187 0.09 15.65 -17.40
C LEU A 187 -1.05 16.67 -17.24
N PHE A 188 -1.23 17.19 -16.04
CA PHE A 188 -2.21 18.21 -15.71
C PHE A 188 -1.58 19.58 -15.79
N ILE A 189 -2.04 20.43 -16.72
CA ILE A 189 -1.51 21.78 -16.94
C ILE A 189 -2.63 22.79 -16.72
N GLY A 190 -2.34 23.87 -16.00
CA GLY A 190 -3.27 24.98 -15.81
C GLY A 190 -2.96 25.82 -14.58
N GLY A 191 -3.57 26.98 -14.46
CA GLY A 191 -3.36 27.89 -13.33
C GLY A 191 -3.64 27.30 -11.97
N THR A 192 -3.39 28.07 -10.92
CA THR A 192 -3.71 27.68 -9.54
C THR A 192 -5.23 27.59 -9.30
N GLY A 193 -5.65 26.77 -8.35
CA GLY A 193 -7.05 26.70 -7.92
C GLY A 193 -8.02 26.06 -8.91
N LEU A 194 -7.55 25.45 -10.00
CA LEU A 194 -8.41 24.87 -11.05
C LEU A 194 -8.78 23.39 -10.83
N GLY A 195 -8.46 22.80 -9.68
CA GLY A 195 -8.86 21.44 -9.34
C GLY A 195 -7.87 20.34 -9.75
N LYS A 196 -6.62 20.66 -10.17
CA LYS A 196 -5.58 19.66 -10.51
C LYS A 196 -5.31 18.72 -9.33
N THR A 197 -4.92 19.27 -8.19
CA THR A 197 -4.67 18.54 -6.93
C THR A 197 -5.87 17.69 -6.52
N PHE A 198 -7.10 18.22 -6.68
CA PHE A 198 -8.33 17.47 -6.35
C PHE A 198 -8.49 16.21 -7.22
N LEU A 199 -8.36 16.34 -8.54
CA LEU A 199 -8.47 15.18 -9.45
C LEU A 199 -7.27 14.22 -9.30
N SER A 200 -6.06 14.73 -9.02
CA SER A 200 -4.90 13.90 -8.68
C SER A 200 -5.16 13.06 -7.43
N ALA A 201 -5.74 13.65 -6.39
CA ALA A 201 -6.11 12.94 -5.16
C ALA A 201 -7.21 11.89 -5.40
N CYS A 202 -8.22 12.21 -6.22
CA CYS A 202 -9.26 11.25 -6.63
C CYS A 202 -8.67 10.04 -7.35
N ILE A 203 -7.71 10.26 -8.27
CA ILE A 203 -7.00 9.19 -8.98
C ILE A 203 -6.19 8.36 -8.00
N ALA A 204 -5.39 9.00 -7.12
CA ALA A 204 -4.57 8.31 -6.14
C ALA A 204 -5.37 7.30 -5.32
N ARG A 205 -6.50 7.75 -4.76
CA ARG A 205 -7.39 6.90 -3.96
C ARG A 205 -8.01 5.77 -4.76
N SER A 206 -8.59 6.10 -5.91
CA SER A 206 -9.27 5.09 -6.73
C SER A 206 -8.32 4.01 -7.22
N VAL A 207 -7.06 4.34 -7.49
CA VAL A 207 -6.02 3.38 -7.87
C VAL A 207 -5.54 2.57 -6.66
N ALA A 208 -5.34 3.22 -5.50
CA ALA A 208 -5.01 2.54 -4.25
C ALA A 208 -6.13 1.58 -3.80
N ASP A 209 -7.41 1.94 -3.98
CA ASP A 209 -8.56 1.09 -3.70
C ASP A 209 -8.58 -0.21 -4.52
N LYS A 210 -7.96 -0.19 -5.70
CA LYS A 210 -7.77 -1.39 -6.55
C LYS A 210 -6.58 -2.25 -6.15
N GLY A 211 -5.82 -1.86 -5.13
CA GLY A 211 -4.70 -2.63 -4.61
C GLY A 211 -3.34 -2.29 -5.22
N PHE A 212 -3.25 -1.22 -6.03
CA PHE A 212 -1.97 -0.75 -6.55
C PHE A 212 -1.23 0.13 -5.53
N SER A 213 0.10 0.07 -5.54
CA SER A 213 0.92 0.96 -4.74
C SER A 213 0.97 2.35 -5.37
N VAL A 214 0.53 3.36 -4.62
CA VAL A 214 0.49 4.76 -5.08
C VAL A 214 1.35 5.62 -4.18
N ILE A 215 2.21 6.43 -4.76
CA ILE A 215 2.91 7.48 -4.05
C ILE A 215 2.42 8.84 -4.58
N TYR A 216 1.95 9.66 -3.66
CA TYR A 216 1.54 11.04 -3.91
C TYR A 216 2.47 11.97 -3.16
N GLU A 217 3.24 12.77 -3.89
CA GLU A 217 4.17 13.75 -3.31
C GLU A 217 4.07 15.09 -4.04
N THR A 218 4.28 16.18 -3.31
CA THR A 218 4.56 17.45 -3.96
C THR A 218 5.97 17.45 -4.56
N ALA A 219 6.18 18.20 -5.63
CA ALA A 219 7.50 18.30 -6.26
C ALA A 219 8.60 18.71 -5.25
N THR A 220 8.29 19.67 -4.37
CA THR A 220 9.23 20.12 -3.33
C THR A 220 9.64 18.98 -2.39
N HIS A 221 8.71 18.19 -1.87
CA HIS A 221 9.02 17.07 -0.96
C HIS A 221 9.76 15.95 -1.69
N LEU A 222 9.37 15.64 -2.91
CA LEU A 222 10.02 14.63 -3.73
C LEU A 222 11.50 14.96 -3.93
N PHE A 223 11.81 16.20 -4.36
CA PHE A 223 13.20 16.59 -4.59
C PHE A 223 14.00 16.69 -3.31
N THR A 224 13.42 17.13 -2.21
CA THR A 224 14.07 17.10 -0.88
C THR A 224 14.48 15.68 -0.49
N LYS A 225 13.60 14.69 -0.67
CA LYS A 225 13.91 13.26 -0.37
C LYS A 225 15.00 12.72 -1.30
N LEU A 226 14.95 13.04 -2.59
CA LEU A 226 15.99 12.64 -3.54
C LEU A 226 17.34 13.28 -3.24
N GLU A 227 17.34 14.54 -2.81
CA GLU A 227 18.54 15.27 -2.42
C GLU A 227 19.18 14.68 -1.16
N GLN A 228 18.38 14.38 -0.14
CA GLN A 228 18.81 13.68 1.08
C GLN A 228 19.44 12.32 0.77
N ALA A 229 18.80 11.53 -0.09
CA ALA A 229 19.33 10.22 -0.48
C ALA A 229 20.67 10.31 -1.24
N LYS A 230 20.90 11.38 -1.96
CA LYS A 230 22.12 11.59 -2.74
C LYS A 230 23.27 12.16 -1.91
N PHE A 231 23.02 13.20 -1.11
CA PHE A 231 24.07 13.96 -0.44
C PHE A 231 24.28 13.58 1.03
N ASN A 232 23.22 13.02 1.69
CA ASN A 232 23.27 12.52 3.05
C ASN A 232 22.68 11.09 3.11
N PRO A 233 23.32 10.11 2.47
CA PRO A 233 22.75 8.80 2.28
C PRO A 233 22.68 8.02 3.61
N THR A 234 21.49 7.75 4.07
CA THR A 234 21.16 6.76 5.10
C THR A 234 20.42 5.58 4.44
N GLU A 235 20.31 4.45 5.11
CA GLU A 235 19.52 3.33 4.61
C GLU A 235 18.05 3.76 4.39
N GLU A 236 17.50 4.53 5.32
CA GLU A 236 16.15 5.08 5.24
C GLU A 236 15.97 6.03 4.05
N SER A 237 16.89 7.01 3.86
CA SER A 237 16.78 7.96 2.75
C SER A 237 16.91 7.29 1.38
N ARG A 238 17.77 6.28 1.24
CA ARG A 238 17.90 5.47 0.01
C ARG A 238 16.62 4.70 -0.28
N TYR A 239 16.01 4.09 0.76
CA TYR A 239 14.75 3.38 0.63
C TYR A 239 13.62 4.33 0.21
N GLU A 240 13.51 5.50 0.85
CA GLU A 240 12.52 6.53 0.52
C GLU A 240 12.65 7.03 -0.94
N ALA A 241 13.86 7.20 -1.43
CA ALA A 241 14.10 7.58 -2.83
C ALA A 241 13.76 6.44 -3.81
N ALA A 242 14.15 5.21 -3.49
CA ALA A 242 13.92 4.04 -4.35
C ALA A 242 12.42 3.76 -4.57
N LYS A 243 11.56 4.08 -3.62
CA LYS A 243 10.10 3.89 -3.76
C LYS A 243 9.48 4.69 -4.90
N PHE A 244 10.04 5.86 -5.24
CA PHE A 244 9.54 6.67 -6.37
C PHE A 244 9.72 5.97 -7.72
N GLY A 245 10.76 5.16 -7.86
CA GLY A 245 10.93 4.27 -9.02
C GLY A 245 10.05 3.00 -8.93
N ALA A 246 9.81 2.49 -7.72
CA ALA A 246 9.23 1.15 -7.51
C ALA A 246 7.69 1.11 -7.51
N CYS A 247 6.99 2.19 -7.12
CA CYS A 247 5.52 2.20 -7.00
C CYS A 247 4.82 2.03 -8.36
N ASP A 248 3.59 1.48 -8.33
CA ASP A 248 2.77 1.29 -9.53
C ASP A 248 2.33 2.62 -10.15
N LEU A 249 1.96 3.61 -9.33
CA LEU A 249 1.63 4.96 -9.77
C LEU A 249 2.37 5.99 -8.94
N LEU A 250 3.14 6.86 -9.60
CA LEU A 250 3.75 8.04 -8.99
C LEU A 250 2.96 9.30 -9.37
N ILE A 251 2.53 10.06 -8.38
CA ILE A 251 1.89 11.37 -8.56
C ILE A 251 2.84 12.45 -8.02
N VAL A 252 3.25 13.35 -8.90
CA VAL A 252 4.06 14.52 -8.57
C VAL A 252 3.17 15.74 -8.71
N ASP A 253 2.78 16.31 -7.58
CA ASP A 253 1.88 17.47 -7.58
C ASP A 253 2.66 18.77 -7.51
N ASP A 254 2.14 19.80 -8.19
CA ASP A 254 2.67 21.16 -8.25
C ASP A 254 4.14 21.25 -8.73
N LEU A 255 4.49 20.51 -9.79
CA LEU A 255 5.80 20.63 -10.43
C LEU A 255 6.02 22.08 -10.89
N GLY A 256 7.13 22.68 -10.50
CA GLY A 256 7.48 24.07 -10.77
C GLY A 256 7.41 24.98 -9.54
N THR A 257 7.01 24.47 -8.38
CA THR A 257 7.00 25.23 -7.12
C THR A 257 8.28 25.05 -6.29
N GLU A 258 9.05 24.00 -6.56
CA GLU A 258 10.35 23.76 -5.92
C GLU A 258 11.41 24.77 -6.33
N MET A 259 12.49 24.90 -5.55
CA MET A 259 13.60 25.78 -5.93
C MET A 259 14.32 25.23 -7.18
N PRO A 260 14.55 26.07 -8.19
CA PRO A 260 15.26 25.64 -9.39
C PRO A 260 16.72 25.31 -9.07
N GLY A 261 17.28 24.28 -9.72
CA GLY A 261 18.67 23.89 -9.53
C GLY A 261 19.09 22.76 -10.47
N GLN A 262 20.41 22.64 -10.67
CA GLN A 262 20.96 21.59 -11.53
C GLN A 262 20.62 20.19 -11.02
N PHE A 263 20.62 20.02 -9.70
CA PHE A 263 20.21 18.74 -9.08
C PHE A 263 18.76 18.39 -9.41
N VAL A 264 17.83 19.33 -9.24
CA VAL A 264 16.39 19.14 -9.50
C VAL A 264 16.17 18.75 -10.96
N THR A 265 16.83 19.45 -11.90
CA THR A 265 16.74 19.14 -13.33
C THR A 265 17.25 17.73 -13.64
N ALA A 266 18.41 17.36 -13.11
CA ALA A 266 18.99 16.03 -13.32
C ALA A 266 18.15 14.93 -12.67
N ALA A 267 17.65 15.15 -11.44
CA ALA A 267 16.82 14.20 -10.72
C ALA A 267 15.47 13.98 -11.41
N LEU A 268 14.81 15.07 -11.89
CA LEU A 268 13.56 14.95 -12.64
C LEU A 268 13.77 14.19 -13.95
N TYR A 269 14.87 14.51 -14.68
CA TYR A 269 15.18 13.82 -15.92
C TYR A 269 15.36 12.32 -15.70
N SER A 270 16.18 11.94 -14.71
CA SER A 270 16.43 10.53 -14.37
C SER A 270 15.13 9.83 -13.99
N LEU A 271 14.37 10.38 -13.04
CA LEU A 271 13.13 9.79 -12.56
C LEU A 271 12.09 9.57 -13.67
N VAL A 272 11.88 10.60 -14.51
CA VAL A 272 10.93 10.49 -15.64
C VAL A 272 11.42 9.47 -16.66
N ASN A 273 12.72 9.52 -17.01
CA ASN A 273 13.30 8.61 -17.99
C ASN A 273 13.24 7.15 -17.53
N ASP A 274 13.63 6.87 -16.28
CA ASP A 274 13.67 5.53 -15.73
C ASP A 274 12.25 4.92 -15.68
N ARG A 275 11.27 5.69 -15.21
CA ARG A 275 9.88 5.22 -15.18
C ARG A 275 9.27 5.04 -16.57
N LEU A 276 9.63 5.87 -17.56
CA LEU A 276 9.20 5.68 -18.96
C LEU A 276 9.81 4.41 -19.55
N LEU A 277 11.08 4.13 -19.29
CA LEU A 277 11.75 2.90 -19.76
C LEU A 277 11.14 1.63 -19.12
N GLU A 278 10.75 1.72 -17.86
CA GLU A 278 10.10 0.61 -17.14
C GLU A 278 8.58 0.50 -17.41
N GLY A 279 8.00 1.42 -18.19
CA GLY A 279 6.58 1.46 -18.48
C GLY A 279 5.71 1.77 -17.25
N LYS A 280 6.26 2.41 -16.21
CA LYS A 280 5.54 2.70 -14.96
C LYS A 280 4.77 4.02 -15.02
N PRO A 281 3.46 4.01 -14.79
CA PRO A 281 2.60 5.20 -14.88
C PRO A 281 3.01 6.33 -13.95
N MET A 282 2.91 7.56 -14.47
CA MET A 282 3.07 8.80 -13.71
C MET A 282 1.89 9.75 -13.96
N LEU A 283 1.55 10.52 -12.92
CA LEU A 283 0.73 11.72 -13.06
C LEU A 283 1.55 12.90 -12.55
N ILE A 284 1.69 13.92 -13.38
CA ILE A 284 2.38 15.16 -13.00
C ILE A 284 1.39 16.30 -13.13
N SER A 285 1.25 17.13 -12.10
CA SER A 285 0.52 18.40 -12.20
C SER A 285 1.50 19.57 -12.18
N THR A 286 1.17 20.61 -12.94
CA THR A 286 2.00 21.82 -13.02
C THR A 286 1.16 23.05 -13.36
N ASN A 287 1.63 24.21 -12.89
CA ASN A 287 1.10 25.51 -13.30
C ASN A 287 1.85 26.07 -14.53
N LEU A 288 2.95 25.47 -14.90
CA LEU A 288 3.81 25.92 -16.00
C LEU A 288 3.24 25.43 -17.34
N ASN A 289 3.32 26.28 -18.36
CA ASN A 289 3.11 25.85 -19.73
C ASN A 289 4.34 25.13 -20.31
N VAL A 290 4.25 24.63 -21.55
CA VAL A 290 5.33 23.85 -22.18
C VAL A 290 6.61 24.65 -22.33
N ASP A 291 6.51 25.94 -22.69
CA ASP A 291 7.67 26.83 -22.87
C ASP A 291 8.34 27.17 -21.54
N GLU A 292 7.53 27.33 -20.49
CA GLU A 292 8.02 27.56 -19.13
C GLU A 292 8.69 26.30 -18.56
N LEU A 293 8.14 25.10 -18.82
CA LEU A 293 8.77 23.82 -18.46
C LEU A 293 10.14 23.68 -19.15
N SER A 294 10.22 24.02 -20.45
CA SER A 294 11.46 23.96 -21.21
C SER A 294 12.51 24.91 -20.66
N ARG A 295 12.12 26.14 -20.30
CA ARG A 295 13.03 27.16 -19.73
C ARG A 295 13.47 26.82 -18.31
N ARG A 296 12.57 26.24 -17.50
CA ARG A 296 12.83 25.95 -16.09
C ARG A 296 13.71 24.71 -15.89
N TYR A 297 13.44 23.64 -16.64
CA TYR A 297 14.15 22.38 -16.49
C TYR A 297 15.09 22.09 -17.65
N SER A 298 14.59 21.76 -18.81
CA SER A 298 15.33 21.64 -20.06
C SER A 298 14.37 21.30 -21.23
N PRO A 299 14.77 21.54 -22.47
CA PRO A 299 14.03 21.11 -23.66
C PRO A 299 13.80 19.60 -23.70
N GLN A 300 14.73 18.80 -23.18
CA GLN A 300 14.65 17.34 -23.16
C GLN A 300 13.54 16.86 -22.21
N ILE A 301 13.41 17.45 -21.03
CA ILE A 301 12.34 17.14 -20.07
C ILE A 301 11.00 17.57 -20.66
N ALA A 302 10.88 18.80 -21.16
CA ALA A 302 9.65 19.31 -21.77
C ALA A 302 9.18 18.42 -22.93
N SER A 303 10.11 17.98 -23.80
CA SER A 303 9.82 17.06 -24.91
C SER A 303 9.28 15.72 -24.44
N ARG A 304 9.87 15.11 -23.37
CA ARG A 304 9.37 13.85 -22.78
C ARG A 304 7.97 14.01 -22.20
N LEU A 305 7.76 15.06 -21.40
CA LEU A 305 6.45 15.33 -20.81
C LEU A 305 5.39 15.61 -21.88
N HIS A 306 5.76 16.25 -22.97
CA HIS A 306 4.82 16.51 -24.07
C HIS A 306 4.55 15.26 -24.93
N GLY A 307 5.58 14.46 -25.20
CA GLY A 307 5.48 13.31 -26.13
C GLY A 307 4.99 12.01 -25.48
N SER A 308 5.22 11.83 -24.16
CA SER A 308 4.94 10.57 -23.46
C SER A 308 3.79 10.67 -22.45
N PHE A 309 3.15 11.84 -22.30
CA PHE A 309 2.06 12.07 -21.36
C PHE A 309 0.81 12.54 -22.09
N SER A 310 -0.35 11.98 -21.72
CA SER A 310 -1.66 12.50 -22.12
C SER A 310 -1.94 13.79 -21.36
N ARG A 311 -1.99 14.92 -22.09
CA ARG A 311 -2.16 16.24 -21.51
C ARG A 311 -3.62 16.55 -21.26
N LEU A 312 -3.93 16.95 -20.01
CA LEU A 312 -5.22 17.50 -19.59
C LEU A 312 -5.02 18.97 -19.21
N THR A 313 -5.63 19.88 -19.98
CA THR A 313 -5.54 21.32 -19.71
C THR A 313 -6.69 21.73 -18.81
N PHE A 314 -6.38 22.34 -17.66
CA PHE A 314 -7.33 22.87 -16.69
C PHE A 314 -7.54 24.35 -16.97
N VAL A 315 -8.80 24.75 -17.08
CA VAL A 315 -9.21 26.10 -17.44
C VAL A 315 -10.33 26.59 -16.52
N GLY A 316 -10.48 27.89 -16.39
CA GLY A 316 -11.47 28.54 -15.56
C GLY A 316 -10.87 29.58 -14.63
N GLU A 317 -11.64 29.96 -13.60
CA GLU A 317 -11.20 30.86 -12.54
C GLU A 317 -10.78 30.08 -11.30
N ASP A 318 -9.96 30.70 -10.43
CA ASP A 318 -9.53 30.06 -9.17
C ASP A 318 -10.74 29.78 -8.27
N ILE A 319 -11.03 28.48 -8.09
CA ILE A 319 -12.18 28.00 -7.30
C ILE A 319 -12.06 28.42 -5.82
N ARG A 320 -10.85 28.57 -5.28
CA ARG A 320 -10.65 29.02 -3.90
C ARG A 320 -11.15 30.45 -3.71
N VAL A 321 -10.92 31.31 -4.72
CA VAL A 321 -11.41 32.70 -4.72
C VAL A 321 -12.91 32.70 -4.88
N MET A 322 -13.47 31.86 -5.75
CA MET A 322 -14.94 31.77 -5.94
C MET A 322 -15.68 31.35 -4.66
N LYS A 323 -15.17 30.32 -3.98
CA LYS A 323 -15.72 29.85 -2.69
C LYS A 323 -15.73 30.94 -1.61
N ASN A 324 -14.69 31.77 -1.57
CA ASN A 324 -14.61 32.87 -0.61
C ASN A 324 -15.60 34.03 -0.95
N ARG A 325 -16.09 34.10 -2.20
CA ARG A 325 -17.10 35.07 -2.64
C ARG A 325 -18.55 34.58 -2.46
N GLY A 326 -18.75 33.39 -1.89
CA GLY A 326 -20.07 32.84 -1.59
C GLY A 326 -20.78 32.18 -2.78
N LEU A 327 -20.03 31.79 -3.80
CA LEU A 327 -20.51 31.06 -4.98
C LEU A 327 -20.34 29.55 -4.83
#